data_2e7aa668ed433b901a0c094159fa9370
#
_entry.id   2e7aa668ed433b901a0c094159fa9370
#
_cell.length_a   1.000
_cell.length_b   1.000
_cell.length_c   1.000
_cell.angle_alpha   90.00
_cell.angle_beta   90.00
_cell.angle_gamma   90.00
#
_symmetry.space_group_name_H-M   'P 1'
#
loop_
_entity.id
_entity.type
_entity.pdbx_description
1 polymer ?
#
loop_
_entity_poly.entity_id
_entity_poly.type
_entity_poly.pdbx_seq_one_letter_code
_entity_poly.pdbx_strand_id
1 'polypeptide(L)'
;MASRRFVLLFALACLGRPAVAAAQSHAHGEGMAHAPATGSSATTTTEPGQSAFAAIAEVVRLLEADPTTDWTRVNLEALRQHLIDMDDVTLRSAVRQEPVPGGAVFVVTGTGRTREAIRRMAREHGQMLSGAGITWTVIDLPEGARVTVVAGAPATPAAEARIRGLGFIGLLTVGAHHAQHHLMVARGGMMH
;
A
#
# COMPACT_ATOMS: atom_id res chain seq x y z
N MET A 1 -52.08 -16.70 -36.20
CA MET A 1 -52.84 -17.38 -35.14
C MET A 1 -52.27 -16.91 -33.81
N ALA A 2 -52.88 -15.92 -33.21
CA ALA A 2 -53.62 -15.84 -31.97
C ALA A 2 -52.79 -16.29 -30.76
N SER A 3 -52.15 -15.38 -30.04
CA SER A 3 -52.67 -14.59 -28.93
C SER A 3 -52.96 -15.39 -27.64
N ARG A 4 -52.29 -15.02 -26.55
CA ARG A 4 -52.97 -14.75 -25.27
C ARG A 4 -52.01 -14.15 -24.24
N ARG A 5 -52.27 -12.87 -23.97
CA ARG A 5 -51.77 -12.11 -22.82
C ARG A 5 -52.46 -12.62 -21.56
N PHE A 6 -51.67 -12.87 -20.49
CA PHE A 6 -52.20 -12.99 -19.13
C PHE A 6 -51.63 -11.84 -18.29
N VAL A 7 -52.49 -10.91 -17.97
CA VAL A 7 -52.25 -9.85 -16.99
C VAL A 7 -52.74 -10.41 -15.65
N LEU A 8 -51.86 -10.50 -14.66
CA LEU A 8 -52.27 -10.73 -13.27
C LEU A 8 -51.94 -9.48 -12.47
N LEU A 9 -52.98 -8.75 -12.12
CA LEU A 9 -52.96 -7.69 -11.09
C LEU A 9 -52.89 -8.37 -9.72
N PHE A 10 -51.87 -8.04 -8.93
CA PHE A 10 -51.92 -8.22 -7.48
C PHE A 10 -51.86 -6.85 -6.82
N ALA A 11 -53.01 -6.46 -6.27
CA ALA A 11 -53.12 -5.36 -5.33
C ALA A 11 -52.63 -5.86 -3.96
N LEU A 12 -51.63 -5.19 -3.36
CA LEU A 12 -51.27 -5.44 -1.99
C LEU A 12 -51.34 -4.14 -1.19
N ALA A 13 -52.15 -4.21 -0.17
CA ALA A 13 -52.52 -3.12 0.72
C ALA A 13 -51.35 -2.63 1.56
N CYS A 14 -51.16 -1.32 1.59
CA CYS A 14 -50.26 -0.63 2.52
C CYS A 14 -50.86 -0.61 3.94
N LEU A 15 -50.28 -1.32 4.87
CA LEU A 15 -50.45 -1.12 6.30
C LEU A 15 -49.29 -0.27 6.83
N GLY A 16 -49.57 1.01 7.07
CA GLY A 16 -48.62 1.94 7.66
C GLY A 16 -48.36 1.62 9.14
N ARG A 17 -47.07 1.59 9.51
CA ARG A 17 -46.63 1.64 10.91
C ARG A 17 -45.99 3.00 11.16
N PRO A 18 -46.35 3.75 12.21
CA PRO A 18 -45.68 5.00 12.52
C PRO A 18 -44.29 4.71 13.10
N ALA A 19 -43.28 5.32 12.49
CA ALA A 19 -41.92 5.36 13.02
C ALA A 19 -41.87 6.39 14.17
N VAL A 20 -41.62 5.93 15.36
CA VAL A 20 -41.32 6.81 16.50
C VAL A 20 -39.88 7.26 16.33
N ALA A 21 -39.68 8.53 16.04
CA ALA A 21 -38.38 9.17 16.03
C ALA A 21 -37.91 9.38 17.48
N ALA A 22 -36.94 8.59 17.94
CA ALA A 22 -36.22 8.86 19.16
C ALA A 22 -35.18 9.95 18.90
N ALA A 23 -35.42 11.14 19.40
CA ALA A 23 -34.44 12.21 19.43
C ALA A 23 -33.30 11.85 20.39
N GLN A 24 -32.10 11.61 19.89
CA GLN A 24 -30.89 11.49 20.74
C GLN A 24 -30.41 12.90 21.06
N SER A 25 -30.63 13.34 22.30
CA SER A 25 -30.02 14.52 22.85
C SER A 25 -28.53 14.26 23.14
N HIS A 26 -27.63 14.91 22.38
CA HIS A 26 -26.22 14.97 22.72
C HIS A 26 -26.02 15.93 23.89
N ALA A 27 -25.87 15.40 25.09
CA ALA A 27 -25.38 16.15 26.22
C ALA A 27 -23.86 16.30 26.11
N HIS A 28 -23.37 17.54 25.90
CA HIS A 28 -21.97 17.88 26.09
C HIS A 28 -21.66 17.86 27.57
N GLY A 29 -21.00 16.79 28.03
CA GLY A 29 -20.47 16.68 29.38
C GLY A 29 -19.10 17.33 29.45
N GLU A 30 -18.99 18.35 30.28
CA GLU A 30 -17.75 19.01 30.69
C GLU A 30 -16.89 18.06 31.52
N GLY A 31 -15.55 18.13 31.25
CA GLY A 31 -14.52 17.87 32.26
C GLY A 31 -14.33 16.41 32.67
N MET A 32 -13.59 15.62 31.92
CA MET A 32 -12.97 14.41 32.46
C MET A 32 -11.56 14.75 32.97
N ALA A 33 -11.43 14.84 34.27
CA ALA A 33 -10.15 14.78 34.95
C ALA A 33 -9.53 13.40 34.71
N HIS A 34 -8.32 13.38 34.09
CA HIS A 34 -7.55 12.14 33.96
C HIS A 34 -7.08 11.67 35.34
N ALA A 35 -7.72 10.64 35.87
CA ALA A 35 -7.17 9.88 37.01
C ALA A 35 -5.99 9.02 36.47
N PRO A 36 -4.88 8.88 37.24
CA PRO A 36 -3.79 7.99 36.84
C PRO A 36 -4.29 6.55 36.90
N ALA A 37 -4.30 5.88 35.75
CA ALA A 37 -4.66 4.47 35.65
C ALA A 37 -3.54 3.62 36.24
N THR A 38 -3.74 3.08 37.42
CA THR A 38 -2.93 1.99 38.00
C THR A 38 -3.34 0.68 37.35
N GLY A 39 -2.39 0.07 36.63
CA GLY A 39 -2.38 -1.37 36.32
C GLY A 39 -3.48 -1.86 35.39
N SER A 40 -3.33 -1.59 34.06
CA SER A 40 -4.01 -2.38 33.07
C SER A 40 -2.94 -2.86 32.06
N SER A 41 -2.92 -4.18 31.81
CA SER A 41 -2.16 -4.76 30.70
C SER A 41 -2.51 -3.97 29.46
N ALA A 42 -1.58 -3.18 28.96
CA ALA A 42 -1.76 -2.36 27.80
C ALA A 42 -2.10 -3.28 26.61
N THR A 43 -3.37 -3.32 26.24
CA THR A 43 -3.78 -3.86 24.95
C THR A 43 -3.13 -2.95 23.92
N THR A 44 -1.98 -3.38 23.40
CA THR A 44 -1.23 -2.63 22.38
C THR A 44 -2.13 -2.56 21.16
N THR A 45 -2.64 -1.37 20.84
CA THR A 45 -3.31 -1.15 19.55
C THR A 45 -2.28 -1.36 18.46
N THR A 46 -2.47 -2.38 17.63
CA THR A 46 -1.56 -2.74 16.54
C THR A 46 -1.93 -2.06 15.23
N GLU A 47 -3.03 -1.32 15.20
CA GLU A 47 -3.53 -0.60 14.03
C GLU A 47 -3.35 0.91 14.22
N PRO A 48 -2.28 1.48 13.72
CA PRO A 48 -2.09 2.92 13.73
C PRO A 48 -2.91 3.53 12.58
N GLY A 49 -3.82 4.39 12.88
CA GLY A 49 -4.84 4.93 11.98
C GLY A 49 -4.36 5.63 10.69
N GLN A 50 -3.06 5.84 10.48
CA GLN A 50 -2.47 6.30 9.21
C GLN A 50 -1.21 5.49 8.91
N SER A 51 -1.14 4.89 7.72
CA SER A 51 -0.03 4.02 7.30
C SER A 51 1.34 4.69 7.37
N ALA A 52 1.45 5.98 6.99
CA ALA A 52 2.71 6.72 7.06
C ALA A 52 3.18 6.95 8.51
N PHE A 53 2.27 7.35 9.40
CA PHE A 53 2.60 7.49 10.83
C PHE A 53 2.99 6.16 11.47
N ALA A 54 2.35 5.08 11.05
CA ALA A 54 2.68 3.74 11.51
C ALA A 54 4.12 3.36 11.16
N ALA A 55 4.47 3.51 9.91
CA ALA A 55 5.80 3.20 9.42
C ALA A 55 6.87 4.05 10.12
N ILE A 56 6.62 5.34 10.31
CA ILE A 56 7.54 6.24 11.01
C ILE A 56 7.65 5.85 12.49
N ALA A 57 6.53 5.58 13.18
CA ALA A 57 6.54 5.21 14.58
C ALA A 57 7.28 3.88 14.82
N GLU A 58 7.11 2.91 13.95
CA GLU A 58 7.86 1.65 14.02
C GLU A 58 9.37 1.89 13.87
N VAL A 59 9.77 2.69 12.89
CA VAL A 59 11.19 3.01 12.67
C VAL A 59 11.77 3.75 13.88
N VAL A 60 11.06 4.74 14.43
CA VAL A 60 11.49 5.46 15.65
C VAL A 60 11.69 4.49 16.80
N ARG A 61 10.72 3.60 17.05
CA ARG A 61 10.83 2.59 18.10
C ARG A 61 12.06 1.67 17.91
N LEU A 62 12.35 1.27 16.67
CA LEU A 62 13.53 0.44 16.37
C LEU A 62 14.84 1.21 16.58
N LEU A 63 14.88 2.48 16.20
CA LEU A 63 16.05 3.35 16.42
C LEU A 63 16.29 3.59 17.92
N GLU A 64 15.24 3.81 18.71
CA GLU A 64 15.33 4.01 20.15
C GLU A 64 15.72 2.73 20.92
N ALA A 65 15.31 1.57 20.42
CA ALA A 65 15.63 0.28 21.02
C ALA A 65 17.07 -0.18 20.74
N ASP A 66 17.73 0.38 19.73
CA ASP A 66 19.12 0.02 19.37
C ASP A 66 20.11 1.01 20.02
N PRO A 67 20.87 0.59 21.06
CA PRO A 67 21.81 1.46 21.76
C PRO A 67 22.99 1.90 20.87
N THR A 68 23.17 1.30 19.70
CA THR A 68 24.22 1.65 18.74
C THR A 68 23.74 2.67 17.69
N THR A 69 22.52 3.18 17.81
CA THR A 69 21.98 4.17 16.88
C THR A 69 22.80 5.45 16.88
N ASP A 70 23.37 5.79 15.72
CA ASP A 70 24.05 7.07 15.51
C ASP A 70 22.99 8.15 15.17
N TRP A 71 22.51 8.85 16.20
CA TRP A 71 21.50 9.90 16.09
C TRP A 71 21.94 11.08 15.22
N THR A 72 23.24 11.27 14.98
CA THR A 72 23.75 12.34 14.10
C THR A 72 23.48 12.05 12.63
N ARG A 73 23.21 10.81 12.29
CA ARG A 73 22.94 10.34 10.92
C ARG A 73 21.45 10.05 10.67
N VAL A 74 20.65 9.99 11.72
CA VAL A 74 19.20 9.72 11.57
C VAL A 74 18.53 10.82 10.75
N ASN A 75 17.79 10.42 9.71
CA ASN A 75 17.10 11.30 8.79
C ASN A 75 15.67 10.80 8.52
N LEU A 76 14.75 11.14 9.42
CA LEU A 76 13.33 10.80 9.26
C LEU A 76 12.66 11.59 8.13
N GLU A 77 13.23 12.71 7.70
CA GLU A 77 12.73 13.44 6.53
C GLU A 77 12.96 12.65 5.24
N ALA A 78 14.09 11.97 5.11
CA ALA A 78 14.33 11.04 4.00
C ALA A 78 13.30 9.91 3.99
N LEU A 79 13.01 9.31 5.15
CA LEU A 79 11.94 8.32 5.27
C LEU A 79 10.59 8.89 4.86
N ARG A 80 10.23 10.11 5.32
CA ARG A 80 8.99 10.76 4.94
C ARG A 80 8.88 10.95 3.41
N GLN A 81 9.97 11.38 2.76
CA GLN A 81 10.00 11.53 1.30
C GLN A 81 9.83 10.19 0.59
N HIS A 82 10.46 9.12 1.08
CA HIS A 82 10.30 7.77 0.55
C HIS A 82 8.84 7.29 0.66
N LEU A 83 8.18 7.50 1.80
CA LEU A 83 6.76 7.15 1.99
C LEU A 83 5.84 7.92 1.04
N ILE A 84 6.13 9.20 0.76
CA ILE A 84 5.38 9.97 -0.24
C ILE A 84 5.58 9.37 -1.64
N ASP A 85 6.79 8.95 -1.99
CA ASP A 85 7.05 8.30 -3.27
C ASP A 85 6.30 6.96 -3.40
N MET A 86 6.21 6.18 -2.33
CA MET A 86 5.39 4.97 -2.28
C MET A 86 3.91 5.29 -2.56
N ASP A 87 3.34 6.31 -1.92
CA ASP A 87 1.96 6.74 -2.14
C ASP A 87 1.76 7.23 -3.59
N ASP A 88 2.68 8.03 -4.11
CA ASP A 88 2.62 8.52 -5.48
C ASP A 88 2.61 7.37 -6.50
N VAL A 89 3.46 6.36 -6.31
CA VAL A 89 3.51 5.19 -7.20
C VAL A 89 2.27 4.33 -7.04
N THR A 90 1.82 4.08 -5.81
CA THR A 90 0.72 3.15 -5.54
C THR A 90 -0.64 3.73 -5.93
N LEU A 91 -0.85 5.04 -5.69
CA LEU A 91 -2.16 5.66 -5.79
C LEU A 91 -2.34 6.55 -7.03
N ARG A 92 -1.24 6.99 -7.66
CA ARG A 92 -1.30 8.02 -8.71
C ARG A 92 -0.62 7.62 -10.02
N SER A 93 0.02 6.44 -10.07
CA SER A 93 0.55 5.93 -11.34
C SER A 93 -0.53 5.24 -12.16
N ALA A 94 -0.37 5.26 -13.49
CA ALA A 94 -1.11 4.41 -14.40
C ALA A 94 -0.21 3.23 -14.82
N VAL A 95 -0.75 2.02 -14.77
CA VAL A 95 0.00 0.79 -15.11
C VAL A 95 -0.69 0.09 -16.26
N ARG A 96 0.06 -0.15 -17.36
CA ARG A 96 -0.35 -1.04 -18.43
C ARG A 96 0.52 -2.28 -18.42
N GLN A 97 -0.12 -3.44 -18.34
CA GLN A 97 0.55 -4.73 -18.30
C GLN A 97 0.47 -5.41 -19.66
N GLU A 98 1.60 -5.94 -20.14
CA GLU A 98 1.72 -6.72 -21.36
C GLU A 98 2.31 -8.09 -21.01
N PRO A 99 1.64 -9.21 -21.36
CA PRO A 99 2.20 -10.52 -21.10
C PRO A 99 3.41 -10.77 -22.03
N VAL A 100 4.45 -11.40 -21.45
CA VAL A 100 5.62 -11.90 -22.19
C VAL A 100 5.94 -13.32 -21.73
N PRO A 101 6.68 -14.14 -22.49
CA PRO A 101 7.11 -15.45 -22.04
C PRO A 101 7.82 -15.36 -20.68
N GLY A 102 7.39 -16.18 -19.72
CA GLY A 102 7.94 -16.21 -18.38
C GLY A 102 7.47 -15.11 -17.44
N GLY A 103 6.66 -14.15 -17.87
CA GLY A 103 6.23 -13.05 -16.99
C GLY A 103 5.43 -11.95 -17.66
N ALA A 104 5.76 -10.69 -17.38
CA ALA A 104 5.08 -9.53 -17.91
C ALA A 104 6.02 -8.32 -18.06
N VAL A 105 5.63 -7.42 -18.96
CA VAL A 105 6.13 -6.05 -19.04
C VAL A 105 5.08 -5.12 -18.44
N PHE A 106 5.53 -4.21 -17.61
CA PHE A 106 4.72 -3.14 -17.02
C PHE A 106 5.20 -1.80 -17.55
N VAL A 107 4.32 -1.07 -18.23
CA VAL A 107 4.55 0.33 -18.59
C VAL A 107 3.86 1.17 -17.52
N VAL A 108 4.66 1.80 -16.69
CA VAL A 108 4.20 2.57 -15.52
C VAL A 108 4.42 4.04 -15.83
N THR A 109 3.36 4.83 -15.80
CA THR A 109 3.40 6.25 -16.15
C THR A 109 2.79 7.13 -15.07
N GLY A 110 3.25 8.36 -15.02
CA GLY A 110 2.76 9.40 -14.12
C GLY A 110 3.23 10.78 -14.57
N THR A 111 2.76 11.81 -13.91
CA THR A 111 3.13 13.20 -14.19
C THR A 111 3.90 13.82 -13.02
N GLY A 112 4.68 14.84 -13.30
CA GLY A 112 5.40 15.61 -12.28
C GLY A 112 6.21 14.72 -11.33
N ARG A 113 5.99 14.85 -10.03
CA ARG A 113 6.67 14.10 -8.96
C ARG A 113 6.44 12.58 -9.09
N THR A 114 5.23 12.15 -9.43
CA THR A 114 4.90 10.73 -9.58
C THR A 114 5.80 10.04 -10.62
N ARG A 115 6.12 10.70 -11.72
CA ARG A 115 7.04 10.19 -12.75
C ARG A 115 8.42 9.88 -12.17
N GLU A 116 8.97 10.79 -11.37
CA GLU A 116 10.29 10.61 -10.75
C GLU A 116 10.25 9.51 -9.66
N ALA A 117 9.17 9.47 -8.89
CA ALA A 117 8.94 8.39 -7.92
C ALA A 117 8.91 7.01 -8.59
N ILE A 118 8.21 6.88 -9.73
CA ILE A 118 8.16 5.63 -10.51
C ILE A 118 9.56 5.17 -10.88
N ARG A 119 10.40 6.07 -11.41
CA ARG A 119 11.76 5.72 -11.83
C ARG A 119 12.64 5.28 -10.68
N ARG A 120 12.59 5.99 -9.54
CA ARG A 120 13.33 5.60 -8.32
C ARG A 120 12.86 4.25 -7.81
N MET A 121 11.57 4.13 -7.50
CA MET A 121 10.99 2.92 -6.93
C MET A 121 11.22 1.68 -7.80
N ALA A 122 11.08 1.81 -9.12
CA ALA A 122 11.31 0.70 -10.04
C ALA A 122 12.75 0.19 -10.00
N ARG A 123 13.74 1.09 -9.91
CA ARG A 123 15.17 0.70 -9.83
C ARG A 123 15.52 0.09 -8.49
N GLU A 124 15.10 0.72 -7.39
CA GLU A 124 15.41 0.28 -6.03
C GLU A 124 14.83 -1.11 -5.75
N HIS A 125 13.55 -1.32 -6.06
CA HIS A 125 12.92 -2.62 -5.88
C HIS A 125 13.51 -3.71 -6.77
N GLY A 126 13.95 -3.35 -7.99
CA GLY A 126 14.66 -4.28 -8.86
C GLY A 126 15.93 -4.83 -8.23
N GLN A 127 16.70 -3.99 -7.53
CA GLN A 127 17.89 -4.41 -6.81
C GLN A 127 17.53 -5.34 -5.62
N MET A 128 16.50 -5.01 -4.86
CA MET A 128 16.08 -5.81 -3.69
C MET A 128 15.49 -7.17 -4.09
N LEU A 129 14.81 -7.24 -5.24
CA LEU A 129 14.20 -8.46 -5.74
C LEU A 129 15.17 -9.36 -6.53
N SER A 130 16.36 -8.87 -6.85
CA SER A 130 17.43 -9.65 -7.48
C SER A 130 17.86 -10.79 -6.55
N GLY A 131 17.38 -11.99 -6.75
CA GLY A 131 17.60 -13.14 -5.85
C GLY A 131 16.33 -13.80 -5.36
N ALA A 132 15.16 -13.16 -5.57
CA ALA A 132 13.86 -13.75 -5.24
C ALA A 132 13.33 -14.70 -6.33
N GLY A 133 14.20 -15.23 -7.20
CA GLY A 133 13.82 -16.13 -8.29
C GLY A 133 13.12 -15.43 -9.44
N ILE A 134 13.30 -14.13 -9.58
CA ILE A 134 12.82 -13.32 -10.71
C ILE A 134 13.95 -12.47 -11.29
N THR A 135 13.82 -12.14 -12.57
CA THR A 135 14.65 -11.13 -13.23
C THR A 135 13.80 -9.87 -13.38
N TRP A 136 14.36 -8.74 -12.95
CA TRP A 136 13.73 -7.42 -12.99
C TRP A 136 14.61 -6.46 -13.78
N THR A 137 14.09 -5.92 -14.89
CA THR A 137 14.81 -4.98 -15.75
C THR A 137 14.01 -3.70 -15.90
N VAL A 138 14.67 -2.55 -15.78
CA VAL A 138 14.04 -1.23 -15.84
C VAL A 138 14.63 -0.43 -17.00
N ILE A 139 13.76 0.20 -17.77
CA ILE A 139 14.11 1.18 -18.80
C ILE A 139 13.30 2.45 -18.49
N ASP A 140 13.97 3.58 -18.36
CA ASP A 140 13.30 4.86 -18.19
C ASP A 140 12.55 5.26 -19.47
N LEU A 141 11.35 5.78 -19.25
CA LEU A 141 10.52 6.39 -20.30
C LEU A 141 10.34 7.89 -20.01
N PRO A 142 10.00 8.71 -21.01
CA PRO A 142 9.70 10.14 -20.77
C PRO A 142 8.66 10.37 -19.69
N GLU A 143 7.68 9.48 -19.54
CA GLU A 143 6.54 9.60 -18.62
C GLU A 143 6.59 8.64 -17.41
N GLY A 144 7.70 7.91 -17.22
CA GLY A 144 7.82 6.94 -16.13
C GLY A 144 8.87 5.87 -16.40
N ALA A 145 8.49 4.60 -16.37
CA ALA A 145 9.39 3.47 -16.60
C ALA A 145 8.69 2.30 -17.30
N ARG A 146 9.47 1.53 -18.05
CA ARG A 146 9.13 0.19 -18.52
C ARG A 146 9.86 -0.81 -17.63
N VAL A 147 9.11 -1.67 -16.97
CA VAL A 147 9.64 -2.70 -16.10
C VAL A 147 9.31 -4.06 -16.67
N THR A 148 10.33 -4.85 -16.98
CA THR A 148 10.17 -6.24 -17.42
C THR A 148 10.48 -7.16 -16.25
N VAL A 149 9.53 -8.03 -15.92
CA VAL A 149 9.66 -9.01 -14.84
C VAL A 149 9.40 -10.40 -15.40
N VAL A 150 10.38 -11.28 -15.25
CA VAL A 150 10.27 -12.69 -15.68
C VAL A 150 10.74 -13.62 -14.56
N ALA A 151 10.13 -14.79 -14.50
CA ALA A 151 10.56 -15.84 -13.57
C ALA A 151 11.97 -16.31 -13.91
N GLY A 152 12.77 -16.58 -12.88
CA GLY A 152 14.06 -17.24 -13.02
C GLY A 152 13.94 -18.67 -13.60
N ALA A 153 15.02 -19.17 -14.15
CA ALA A 153 15.06 -20.52 -14.73
C ALA A 153 15.08 -21.60 -13.63
N PRO A 154 14.32 -22.72 -13.79
CA PRO A 154 13.34 -22.94 -14.84
C PRO A 154 12.02 -22.19 -14.56
N ALA A 155 11.58 -21.39 -15.53
CA ALA A 155 10.30 -20.69 -15.41
C ALA A 155 9.14 -21.73 -15.46
N THR A 156 8.20 -21.61 -14.51
CA THR A 156 7.02 -22.45 -14.47
C THR A 156 5.77 -21.65 -14.81
N PRO A 157 4.71 -22.29 -15.35
CA PRO A 157 3.44 -21.60 -15.59
C PRO A 157 2.86 -20.95 -14.32
N ALA A 158 3.07 -21.55 -13.15
CA ALA A 158 2.63 -21.00 -11.88
C ALA A 158 3.40 -19.71 -11.50
N ALA A 159 4.72 -19.67 -11.72
CA ALA A 159 5.53 -18.48 -11.48
C ALA A 159 5.16 -17.34 -12.42
N GLU A 160 4.92 -17.65 -13.70
CA GLU A 160 4.43 -16.70 -14.69
C GLU A 160 3.06 -16.12 -14.30
N ALA A 161 2.11 -17.01 -13.94
CA ALA A 161 0.77 -16.60 -13.49
C ALA A 161 0.85 -15.73 -12.22
N ARG A 162 1.75 -16.04 -11.29
CA ARG A 162 1.98 -15.24 -10.07
C ARG A 162 2.49 -13.84 -10.41
N ILE A 163 3.47 -13.70 -11.30
CA ILE A 163 3.99 -12.38 -11.74
C ILE A 163 2.84 -11.55 -12.33
N ARG A 164 2.05 -12.13 -13.22
CA ARG A 164 0.91 -11.46 -13.86
C ARG A 164 -0.20 -11.12 -12.87
N GLY A 165 -0.50 -12.01 -11.93
CA GLY A 165 -1.54 -11.82 -10.92
C GLY A 165 -1.19 -10.77 -9.87
N LEU A 166 0.07 -10.68 -9.45
CA LEU A 166 0.54 -9.63 -8.55
C LEU A 166 0.53 -8.25 -9.22
N GLY A 167 0.79 -8.22 -10.52
CA GLY A 167 0.93 -6.94 -11.23
C GLY A 167 2.12 -6.13 -10.70
N PHE A 168 2.32 -4.92 -11.24
CA PHE A 168 3.44 -4.07 -10.83
C PHE A 168 3.41 -3.76 -9.33
N ILE A 169 2.27 -3.33 -8.81
CA ILE A 169 2.15 -2.88 -7.41
C ILE A 169 2.34 -4.05 -6.44
N GLY A 170 1.74 -5.23 -6.70
CA GLY A 170 1.93 -6.40 -5.84
C GLY A 170 3.38 -6.89 -5.84
N LEU A 171 4.07 -6.80 -6.97
CA LEU A 171 5.50 -7.16 -7.04
C LEU A 171 6.38 -6.25 -6.18
N LEU A 172 6.05 -4.97 -6.04
CA LEU A 172 6.76 -4.06 -5.14
C LEU A 172 6.66 -4.49 -3.67
N THR A 173 5.67 -5.29 -3.29
CA THR A 173 5.47 -5.76 -1.90
C THR A 173 6.07 -7.13 -1.61
N VAL A 174 6.64 -7.80 -2.62
CA VAL A 174 7.21 -9.13 -2.46
C VAL A 174 8.44 -9.11 -1.56
N GLY A 175 8.52 -10.04 -0.62
CA GLY A 175 9.71 -10.23 0.23
C GLY A 175 9.65 -9.51 1.58
N ALA A 176 8.56 -8.82 1.91
CA ALA A 176 8.35 -8.14 3.22
C ALA A 176 9.55 -7.27 3.67
N HIS A 177 10.30 -6.69 2.72
CA HIS A 177 11.54 -5.95 2.97
C HIS A 177 11.32 -4.49 3.40
N HIS A 178 10.08 -3.97 3.32
CA HIS A 178 9.80 -2.55 3.55
C HIS A 178 10.23 -2.05 4.93
N ALA A 179 9.98 -2.79 6.01
CA ALA A 179 10.38 -2.35 7.35
C ALA A 179 11.91 -2.19 7.47
N GLN A 180 12.69 -3.12 6.91
CA GLN A 180 14.15 -3.03 6.91
C GLN A 180 14.65 -1.90 6.00
N HIS A 181 14.00 -1.71 4.86
CA HIS A 181 14.31 -0.63 3.94
C HIS A 181 14.02 0.75 4.56
N HIS A 182 12.87 0.92 5.20
CA HIS A 182 12.53 2.15 5.92
C HIS A 182 13.53 2.48 7.01
N LEU A 183 13.97 1.48 7.79
CA LEU A 183 14.98 1.66 8.82
C LEU A 183 16.34 2.06 8.21
N MET A 184 16.73 1.46 7.09
CA MET A 184 17.96 1.80 6.37
C MET A 184 17.92 3.25 5.85
N VAL A 185 16.81 3.68 5.22
CA VAL A 185 16.62 5.06 4.77
C VAL A 185 16.72 6.04 5.94
N ALA A 186 16.05 5.74 7.05
CA ALA A 186 16.06 6.60 8.24
C ALA A 186 17.45 6.69 8.90
N ARG A 187 18.30 5.65 8.80
CA ARG A 187 19.71 5.67 9.27
C ARG A 187 20.65 6.45 8.36
N GLY A 188 20.15 7.10 7.33
CA GLY A 188 20.96 7.81 6.33
C GLY A 188 21.71 6.87 5.39
N GLY A 189 21.29 5.62 5.27
CA GLY A 189 21.75 4.67 4.27
C GLY A 189 21.03 4.90 2.95
N MET A 190 21.79 5.09 1.85
CA MET A 190 21.32 5.34 0.49
C MET A 190 20.36 6.54 0.33
N MET A 191 20.98 7.70 0.17
CA MET A 191 20.37 8.83 -0.52
C MET A 191 20.57 8.59 -2.03
N HIS A 192 19.52 8.48 -2.76
CA HIS A 192 19.51 8.31 -4.21
C HIS A 192 19.45 9.64 -4.93
#